data_f6bdb80c7c2f708e1a74ed80244a89e6
#
_entry.id   f6bdb80c7c2f708e1a74ed80244a89e6
#
_cell.length_a   1.000
_cell.length_b   1.000
_cell.length_c   1.000
_cell.angle_alpha   90.00
_cell.angle_beta   90.00
_cell.angle_gamma   90.00
#
_symmetry.space_group_name_H-M   'P 1'
#
loop_
_entity.id
_entity.type
_entity.pdbx_description
1 polymer ?
#
loop_
_entity_poly.entity_id
_entity_poly.type
_entity_poly.pdbx_seq_one_letter_code
_entity_poly.pdbx_strand_id
1 'polypeptide(L)'
;MKKLKHEAELFKAALIAGVQYAEGRKAVEFESTDSASEKALYVYRLLVHDNVIAPMPEDQVSEKTIRHRLAAWHARQLPKGHPLLG
;
A
#
# COMPACT_ATOMS: atom_id res chain seq x y z
N MET A 1 16.10 -3.46 -4.92
CA MET A 1 14.73 -3.85 -4.56
C MET A 1 14.20 -4.81 -5.61
N LYS A 2 13.68 -5.95 -5.19
CA LYS A 2 13.19 -6.96 -6.12
C LYS A 2 11.85 -6.53 -6.72
N LYS A 3 11.77 -6.54 -8.05
CA LYS A 3 10.56 -6.11 -8.74
C LYS A 3 9.48 -7.20 -8.66
N LEU A 4 8.26 -6.78 -8.32
CA LEU A 4 7.12 -7.69 -8.24
C LEU A 4 6.47 -7.86 -9.60
N LYS A 5 6.01 -9.08 -9.89
CA LYS A 5 5.15 -9.30 -11.05
C LYS A 5 3.82 -8.60 -10.80
N HIS A 6 3.28 -7.95 -11.84
CA HIS A 6 2.01 -7.24 -11.77
C HIS A 6 1.99 -6.18 -10.67
N GLU A 7 3.14 -5.52 -10.43
CA GLU A 7 3.25 -4.54 -9.35
C GLU A 7 2.22 -3.40 -9.50
N ALA A 8 1.96 -2.95 -10.71
CA ALA A 8 0.98 -1.88 -10.93
C ALA A 8 -0.43 -2.30 -10.50
N GLU A 9 -0.84 -3.50 -10.86
CA GLU A 9 -2.14 -4.06 -10.48
C GLU A 9 -2.20 -4.33 -8.98
N LEU A 10 -1.12 -4.87 -8.41
CA LEU A 10 -1.01 -5.08 -6.96
C LEU A 10 -1.11 -3.76 -6.21
N PHE A 11 -0.45 -2.72 -6.71
CA PHE A 11 -0.53 -1.41 -6.08
C PHE A 11 -1.95 -0.84 -6.10
N LYS A 12 -2.64 -0.94 -7.23
CA LYS A 12 -4.03 -0.48 -7.32
C LYS A 12 -4.91 -1.19 -6.31
N ALA A 13 -4.79 -2.51 -6.24
CA ALA A 13 -5.56 -3.31 -5.29
C ALA A 13 -5.17 -2.99 -3.84
N ALA A 14 -3.88 -2.80 -3.59
CA ALA A 14 -3.37 -2.43 -2.27
C ALA A 14 -3.90 -1.07 -1.84
N LEU A 15 -3.97 -0.11 -2.76
CA LEU A 15 -4.48 1.21 -2.45
C LEU A 15 -5.96 1.16 -2.04
N ILE A 16 -6.77 0.40 -2.78
CA ILE A 16 -8.18 0.21 -2.44
C ILE A 16 -8.31 -0.43 -1.07
N ALA A 17 -7.57 -1.51 -0.81
CA ALA A 17 -7.60 -2.21 0.46
C ALA A 17 -7.12 -1.32 1.60
N GLY A 18 -6.07 -0.54 1.36
CA GLY A 18 -5.53 0.37 2.37
C GLY A 18 -6.46 1.53 2.70
N VAL A 19 -7.13 2.07 1.70
CA VAL A 19 -8.15 3.11 1.92
C VAL A 19 -9.30 2.55 2.74
N GLN A 20 -9.78 1.37 2.42
CA GLN A 20 -10.83 0.70 3.19
C GLN A 20 -10.40 0.45 4.64
N TYR A 21 -9.15 0.04 4.82
CA TYR A 21 -8.58 -0.16 6.15
C TYR A 21 -8.58 1.15 6.95
N ALA A 22 -8.13 2.24 6.35
CA ALA A 22 -8.07 3.54 7.01
C ALA A 22 -9.47 4.06 7.35
N GLU A 23 -10.42 3.92 6.44
CA GLU A 23 -11.80 4.33 6.67
C GLU A 23 -12.47 3.48 7.73
N GLY A 24 -12.21 2.17 7.72
CA GLY A 24 -12.73 1.26 8.73
C GLY A 24 -12.23 1.56 10.13
N ARG A 25 -11.01 2.10 10.23
CA ARG A 25 -10.44 2.56 11.50
C ARG A 25 -10.90 3.97 11.90
N LYS A 26 -11.68 4.63 11.05
CA LYS A 26 -12.10 6.01 11.22
C LYS A 26 -10.91 6.98 11.37
N ALA A 27 -9.77 6.59 10.79
CA ALA A 27 -8.56 7.40 10.86
C ALA A 27 -8.63 8.59 9.91
N VAL A 28 -9.35 8.45 8.80
CA VAL A 28 -9.44 9.47 7.77
C VAL A 28 -10.62 9.21 6.86
N GLU A 29 -11.15 10.28 6.27
CA GLU A 29 -12.04 10.21 5.12
C GLU A 29 -11.30 10.83 3.93
N PHE A 30 -11.09 10.04 2.89
CA PHE A 30 -10.45 10.53 1.68
C PHE A 30 -11.46 11.23 0.80
N GLU A 31 -11.08 12.39 0.28
CA GLU A 31 -11.90 13.11 -0.68
C GLU A 31 -11.64 12.60 -2.09
N SER A 32 -12.60 12.80 -2.98
CA SER A 32 -12.47 12.39 -4.37
C SER A 32 -11.35 13.13 -5.11
N THR A 33 -10.94 14.27 -4.58
CA THR A 33 -9.85 15.08 -5.13
C THR A 33 -8.46 14.65 -4.67
N ASP A 34 -8.38 13.76 -3.68
CA ASP A 34 -7.10 13.27 -3.18
C ASP A 34 -6.41 12.43 -4.25
N SER A 35 -5.14 12.71 -4.49
CA SER A 35 -4.37 11.95 -5.48
C SER A 35 -4.03 10.54 -4.95
N ALA A 36 -3.73 9.63 -5.88
CA ALA A 36 -3.29 8.28 -5.50
C ALA A 36 -2.01 8.32 -4.67
N SER A 37 -1.10 9.25 -4.99
CA SER A 37 0.16 9.42 -4.23
C SER A 37 -0.11 9.85 -2.80
N GLU A 38 -1.03 10.77 -2.58
CA GLU A 38 -1.39 11.22 -1.23
C GLU A 38 -2.04 10.11 -0.42
N LYS A 39 -2.96 9.38 -1.04
CA LYS A 39 -3.62 8.23 -0.40
C LYS A 39 -2.59 7.16 -0.05
N ALA A 40 -1.67 6.86 -0.96
CA ALA A 40 -0.64 5.85 -0.73
C ALA A 40 0.27 6.24 0.43
N LEU A 41 0.69 7.50 0.49
CA LEU A 41 1.53 7.98 1.59
C LEU A 41 0.81 7.85 2.94
N TYR A 42 -0.45 8.23 2.99
CA TYR A 42 -1.23 8.14 4.22
C TYR A 42 -1.40 6.68 4.65
N VAL A 43 -1.77 5.81 3.71
CA VAL A 43 -1.93 4.37 3.99
C VAL A 43 -0.63 3.78 4.50
N TYR A 44 0.49 4.11 3.86
CA TYR A 44 1.80 3.65 4.29
C TYR A 44 2.08 4.05 5.74
N ARG A 45 1.87 5.33 6.07
CA ARG A 45 2.12 5.82 7.43
C ARG A 45 1.22 5.16 8.46
N LEU A 46 -0.04 4.94 8.12
CA LEU A 46 -0.99 4.26 9.00
C LEU A 46 -0.58 2.81 9.26
N LEU A 47 -0.20 2.09 8.22
CA LEU A 47 0.23 0.70 8.36
C LEU A 47 1.51 0.58 9.20
N VAL A 48 2.42 1.51 9.05
CA VAL A 48 3.63 1.56 9.90
C VAL A 48 3.25 1.86 11.34
N HIS A 49 2.38 2.83 11.57
CA HIS A 49 1.90 3.20 12.90
C HIS A 49 1.25 2.03 13.62
N ASP A 50 0.49 1.23 12.87
CA ASP A 50 -0.21 0.06 13.42
C ASP A 50 0.66 -1.20 13.47
N ASN A 51 1.93 -1.07 13.14
CA ASN A 51 2.89 -2.20 13.11
C ASN A 51 2.50 -3.30 12.13
N VAL A 52 1.75 -2.96 11.09
CA VAL A 52 1.37 -3.92 10.04
C VAL A 52 2.55 -4.16 9.10
N ILE A 53 3.30 -3.10 8.80
CA ILE A 53 4.51 -3.19 7.98
C ILE A 53 5.66 -2.46 8.69
N ALA A 54 6.89 -2.86 8.38
CA ALA A 54 8.07 -2.23 8.95
C ALA A 54 8.34 -0.87 8.28
N PRO A 55 8.78 0.14 9.04
CA PRO A 55 9.11 1.44 8.45
C PRO A 55 10.37 1.34 7.60
N MET A 56 10.44 2.17 6.55
CA MET A 56 11.65 2.33 5.76
C MET A 56 12.50 3.46 6.35
N PRO A 57 13.85 3.42 6.17
CA PRO A 57 14.67 4.58 6.50
C PRO A 57 14.20 5.82 5.75
N GLU A 58 14.25 6.99 6.39
CA GLU A 58 13.74 8.23 5.80
C GLU A 58 14.36 8.55 4.44
N ASP A 59 15.64 8.28 4.27
CA ASP A 59 16.34 8.53 3.02
C ASP A 59 15.90 7.60 1.88
N GLN A 60 15.18 6.53 2.20
CA GLN A 60 14.64 5.59 1.22
C GLN A 60 13.15 5.79 0.95
N VAL A 61 12.49 6.66 1.71
CA VAL A 61 11.06 6.91 1.52
C VAL A 61 10.86 7.77 0.27
N SER A 62 10.17 7.21 -0.71
CA SER A 62 9.83 7.91 -1.95
C SER A 62 8.52 7.35 -2.46
N GLU A 63 7.91 8.03 -3.43
CA GLU A 63 6.68 7.54 -4.05
C GLU A 63 6.87 6.13 -4.59
N LYS A 64 7.99 5.87 -5.26
CA LYS A 64 8.30 4.57 -5.84
C LYS A 64 8.41 3.47 -4.78
N THR A 65 9.13 3.73 -3.69
CA THR A 65 9.32 2.74 -2.63
C THR A 65 8.03 2.50 -1.84
N ILE A 66 7.23 3.53 -1.63
CA ILE A 66 5.92 3.39 -0.99
C ILE A 66 5.01 2.50 -1.83
N ARG A 67 4.94 2.74 -3.13
CA ARG A 67 4.15 1.91 -4.05
C ARG A 67 4.57 0.45 -3.99
N HIS A 68 5.86 0.19 -4.00
CA HIS A 68 6.39 -1.16 -3.90
C HIS A 68 6.02 -1.82 -2.57
N ARG A 69 6.16 -1.09 -1.47
CA ARG A 69 5.82 -1.62 -0.14
C ARG A 69 4.36 -1.96 -0.01
N LEU A 70 3.47 -1.11 -0.52
CA LEU A 70 2.04 -1.39 -0.48
C LEU A 70 1.68 -2.58 -1.37
N ALA A 71 2.26 -2.67 -2.54
CA ALA A 71 2.06 -3.81 -3.43
C ALA A 71 2.51 -5.12 -2.77
N ALA A 72 3.68 -5.12 -2.13
CA ALA A 72 4.20 -6.28 -1.43
C ALA A 72 3.31 -6.67 -0.24
N TRP A 73 2.83 -5.69 0.52
CA TRP A 73 1.91 -5.92 1.62
C TRP A 73 0.63 -6.63 1.15
N HIS A 74 0.06 -6.12 0.07
CA HIS A 74 -1.17 -6.71 -0.47
C HIS A 74 -0.93 -8.11 -1.03
N ALA A 75 0.20 -8.30 -1.72
CA ALA A 75 0.54 -9.61 -2.30
C ALA A 75 0.61 -10.70 -1.24
N ARG A 76 1.09 -10.38 -0.04
CA ARG A 76 1.18 -11.34 1.06
C ARG A 76 -0.18 -11.81 1.57
N GLN A 77 -1.23 -11.05 1.29
CA GLN A 77 -2.58 -11.36 1.75
C GLN A 77 -3.38 -12.14 0.71
N LEU A 78 -2.86 -12.26 -0.51
CA LEU A 78 -3.55 -12.98 -1.56
C LEU A 78 -3.35 -14.49 -1.40
N PRO A 79 -4.38 -15.29 -1.74
CA PRO A 79 -4.22 -16.75 -1.68
C PRO A 79 -3.16 -17.22 -2.66
N LYS A 80 -2.49 -18.31 -2.29
CA LYS A 80 -1.48 -18.93 -3.14
C LYS A 80 -2.11 -19.32 -4.47
N GLY A 81 -1.47 -18.97 -5.58
CA GLY A 81 -1.99 -19.24 -6.91
C GLY A 81 -2.87 -18.13 -7.49
N HIS A 82 -3.01 -17.02 -6.75
CA HIS A 82 -3.75 -15.87 -7.27
C HIS A 82 -3.08 -15.34 -8.55
N PRO A 83 -3.87 -14.93 -9.59
CA PRO A 83 -3.29 -14.44 -10.84
C PRO A 83 -2.28 -13.29 -10.68
N LEU A 84 -2.47 -12.42 -9.70
CA LEU A 84 -1.55 -11.30 -9.46
C LEU A 84 -0.22 -11.73 -8.84
N LEU A 85 -0.12 -12.96 -8.38
CA LEU A 85 1.14 -13.49 -7.84
C LEU A 85 2.03 -14.12 -8.90
N GLY A 86 1.56 -14.20 -10.11
CA GLY A 86 2.33 -14.71 -11.20
C GLY A 86 1.87 -15.94 -11.85
#